data_f765cb687cb1e5012b7facdcf388caa5
#
_entry.id   f765cb687cb1e5012b7facdcf388caa5
#
_cell.length_a   1.000
_cell.length_b   1.000
_cell.length_c   1.000
_cell.angle_alpha   90.00
_cell.angle_beta   90.00
_cell.angle_gamma   90.00
#
_symmetry.space_group_name_H-M   'P 1'
#
loop_
_entity.id
_entity.type
_entity.pdbx_description
1 polymer ?
#
loop_
_entity_poly.entity_id
_entity_poly.type
_entity_poly.pdbx_seq_one_letter_code
_entity_poly.pdbx_strand_id
1 'polypeptide(L)'
;MGTNPLPRIKSYVKKVGSRNFLAIDFASYMGKTMTDIKPLLYNLNNLGLITYNSAKGTIAVNGRMYRWLGARSGRMDHDVIQFISEPERGVKYNASLSLLNYDLSMEGVNSIVLSNAQGTKVFPDQGKLILKENRSFTFKGVILAGRTEIYGDEFSFDYDKFRLNLIETNWLRFFVKRKEKHTDGDLVRKLQSQLIGARGYIDIDDAKNKSGKNEKKHQYPILKCVKKTFVFYDNKNIHDGAYDREKFYFEVEPFEMDSLDNFETSGMRFDGKLISASIFPDLKETLVVQDDYSLGFIKQAPEEGISLYLGKANYENEISLSNKGLMGSGDIDYLSSHAESSAITFLPNSLSAIADL
;
A
#
# COMPACT_ATOMS: atom_id res chain seq x y z
N MET A 1 40.84 4.63 13.59
CA MET A 1 39.63 5.02 12.85
C MET A 1 40.03 5.65 11.51
N GLY A 2 39.74 4.99 10.39
CA GLY A 2 40.13 5.49 9.06
C GLY A 2 39.31 6.72 8.69
N THR A 3 39.93 7.84 8.46
CA THR A 3 39.29 9.06 7.96
C THR A 3 38.62 8.77 6.62
N ASN A 4 37.33 9.12 6.49
CA ASN A 4 36.58 8.95 5.24
C ASN A 4 37.32 9.65 4.08
N PRO A 5 37.70 8.92 3.03
CA PRO A 5 38.52 9.48 1.93
C PRO A 5 37.74 10.42 1.01
N LEU A 6 36.42 10.33 0.93
CA LEU A 6 35.59 11.07 -0.03
C LEU A 6 35.64 12.60 0.16
N PRO A 7 35.59 13.15 1.39
CA PRO A 7 35.81 14.58 1.61
C PRO A 7 37.18 15.05 1.13
N ARG A 8 38.22 14.22 1.27
CA ARG A 8 39.57 14.53 0.80
C ARG A 8 39.66 14.57 -0.73
N ILE A 9 39.02 13.60 -1.41
CA ILE A 9 38.91 13.61 -2.87
C ILE A 9 38.19 14.88 -3.34
N LYS A 10 37.07 15.24 -2.69
CA LYS A 10 36.32 16.47 -3.02
C LYS A 10 37.18 17.73 -2.86
N SER A 11 37.93 17.84 -1.76
CA SER A 11 38.83 18.95 -1.51
C SER A 11 39.96 18.99 -2.54
N TYR A 12 40.49 17.84 -2.93
CA TYR A 12 41.54 17.74 -3.96
C TYR A 12 41.02 18.18 -5.34
N VAL A 13 39.83 17.71 -5.75
CA VAL A 13 39.15 18.18 -6.99
C VAL A 13 38.98 19.69 -6.99
N LYS A 14 38.58 20.29 -5.87
CA LYS A 14 38.47 21.75 -5.73
C LYS A 14 39.83 22.44 -5.87
N LYS A 15 40.90 21.86 -5.32
CA LYS A 15 42.25 22.39 -5.39
C LYS A 15 42.81 22.36 -6.81
N VAL A 16 42.60 21.24 -7.52
CA VAL A 16 43.13 21.03 -8.88
C VAL A 16 42.26 21.64 -9.98
N GLY A 17 40.94 21.93 -9.66
CA GLY A 17 40.00 22.45 -10.63
C GLY A 17 39.52 21.40 -11.67
N SER A 18 39.88 20.13 -11.49
CA SER A 18 39.53 19.03 -12.41
C SER A 18 39.05 17.79 -11.67
N ARG A 19 38.06 17.11 -12.28
CA ARG A 19 37.62 15.78 -11.82
C ARG A 19 38.55 14.63 -12.27
N ASN A 20 39.46 14.94 -13.19
CA ASN A 20 40.43 13.97 -13.72
C ASN A 20 41.83 14.40 -13.26
N PHE A 21 42.55 13.48 -12.61
CA PHE A 21 43.89 13.74 -12.08
C PHE A 21 44.69 12.43 -11.94
N LEU A 22 46.00 12.56 -11.71
CA LEU A 22 46.88 11.42 -11.48
C LEU A 22 46.70 10.88 -10.06
N ALA A 23 46.71 9.56 -9.93
CA ALA A 23 46.62 8.87 -8.63
C ALA A 23 47.82 9.16 -7.74
N ILE A 24 49.01 9.33 -8.32
CA ILE A 24 50.26 9.66 -7.59
C ILE A 24 50.20 11.05 -6.95
N ASP A 25 49.59 12.03 -7.64
CA ASP A 25 49.47 13.38 -7.11
C ASP A 25 48.42 13.41 -5.95
N PHE A 26 47.38 12.61 -6.07
CA PHE A 26 46.43 12.44 -4.98
C PHE A 26 47.04 11.69 -3.79
N ALA A 27 47.86 10.67 -4.01
CA ALA A 27 48.60 9.98 -2.95
C ALA A 27 49.46 10.98 -2.17
N SER A 28 50.23 11.78 -2.90
CA SER A 28 51.10 12.83 -2.33
C SER A 28 50.29 13.84 -1.51
N TYR A 29 49.11 14.28 -2.03
CA TYR A 29 48.18 15.14 -1.32
C TYR A 29 47.65 14.53 -0.01
N MET A 30 47.47 13.22 0.01
CA MET A 30 47.06 12.47 1.19
C MET A 30 48.21 12.19 2.17
N GLY A 31 49.47 12.52 1.82
CA GLY A 31 50.63 12.16 2.58
C GLY A 31 50.90 10.65 2.62
N LYS A 32 50.52 9.94 1.53
CA LYS A 32 50.60 8.49 1.42
C LYS A 32 51.35 8.07 0.17
N THR A 33 51.82 6.82 0.16
CA THR A 33 52.44 6.21 -1.05
C THR A 33 51.34 5.65 -1.95
N MET A 34 51.67 5.37 -3.22
CA MET A 34 50.76 4.68 -4.14
C MET A 34 50.37 3.29 -3.64
N THR A 35 51.26 2.60 -2.97
CA THR A 35 50.99 1.29 -2.38
C THR A 35 49.91 1.36 -1.31
N ASP A 36 49.92 2.41 -0.49
CA ASP A 36 48.94 2.60 0.58
C ASP A 36 47.53 2.95 0.08
N ILE A 37 47.46 3.70 -1.02
CA ILE A 37 46.12 4.15 -1.52
C ILE A 37 45.52 3.23 -2.57
N LYS A 38 46.30 2.35 -3.19
CA LYS A 38 45.86 1.46 -4.27
C LYS A 38 44.63 0.60 -3.88
N PRO A 39 44.62 -0.07 -2.71
CA PRO A 39 43.44 -0.82 -2.26
C PRO A 39 42.21 0.07 -2.11
N LEU A 40 42.37 1.29 -1.60
CA LEU A 40 41.30 2.28 -1.47
C LEU A 40 40.76 2.67 -2.85
N LEU A 41 41.64 2.94 -3.84
CA LEU A 41 41.21 3.30 -5.19
C LEU A 41 40.43 2.17 -5.87
N TYR A 42 40.80 0.93 -5.72
CA TYR A 42 40.06 -0.22 -6.22
C TYR A 42 38.69 -0.33 -5.54
N ASN A 43 38.64 -0.17 -4.22
CA ASN A 43 37.33 -0.19 -3.50
C ASN A 43 36.42 0.92 -3.99
N LEU A 44 36.89 2.16 -4.08
CA LEU A 44 36.08 3.29 -4.57
C LEU A 44 35.65 3.12 -6.04
N ASN A 45 36.49 2.49 -6.86
CA ASN A 45 36.17 2.12 -8.24
C ASN A 45 35.04 1.08 -8.28
N ASN A 46 35.14 0.02 -7.48
CA ASN A 46 34.12 -1.03 -7.39
C ASN A 46 32.76 -0.46 -6.90
N LEU A 47 32.80 0.53 -6.02
CA LEU A 47 31.61 1.26 -5.58
C LEU A 47 31.08 2.25 -6.63
N GLY A 48 31.77 2.42 -7.77
CA GLY A 48 31.41 3.36 -8.83
C GLY A 48 31.50 4.83 -8.42
N LEU A 49 32.27 5.15 -7.37
CA LEU A 49 32.45 6.52 -6.87
C LEU A 49 33.54 7.27 -7.66
N ILE A 50 34.51 6.51 -8.17
CA ILE A 50 35.56 6.97 -9.10
C ILE A 50 35.69 5.95 -10.21
N THR A 51 36.37 6.33 -11.31
CA THR A 51 36.93 5.43 -12.32
C THR A 51 38.44 5.48 -12.18
N TYR A 52 39.07 4.37 -11.79
CA TYR A 52 40.49 4.26 -11.62
C TYR A 52 41.07 3.41 -12.74
N ASN A 53 41.93 4.02 -13.60
CA ASN A 53 42.70 3.33 -14.61
C ASN A 53 44.10 3.07 -14.07
N SER A 54 44.39 1.83 -13.64
CA SER A 54 45.65 1.45 -13.03
C SER A 54 46.82 1.47 -14.02
N ALA A 55 46.57 1.23 -15.32
CA ALA A 55 47.62 1.26 -16.36
C ALA A 55 48.08 2.69 -16.66
N LYS A 56 47.17 3.66 -16.68
CA LYS A 56 47.48 5.07 -16.90
C LYS A 56 47.72 5.85 -15.60
N GLY A 57 47.48 5.24 -14.45
CA GLY A 57 47.60 5.89 -13.15
C GLY A 57 46.60 7.05 -12.95
N THR A 58 45.44 7.05 -13.63
CA THR A 58 44.52 8.16 -13.64
C THR A 58 43.24 7.85 -12.82
N ILE A 59 42.73 8.87 -12.16
CA ILE A 59 41.43 8.85 -11.43
C ILE A 59 40.48 9.83 -12.12
N ALA A 60 39.27 9.38 -12.42
CA ALA A 60 38.13 10.23 -12.80
C ALA A 60 37.07 10.15 -11.69
N VAL A 61 36.65 11.31 -11.16
CA VAL A 61 35.67 11.36 -10.09
C VAL A 61 34.25 11.37 -10.66
N ASN A 62 33.46 10.35 -10.31
CA ASN A 62 32.13 10.13 -10.83
C ASN A 62 31.08 11.01 -10.10
N GLY A 63 30.00 11.38 -10.80
CA GLY A 63 28.87 12.12 -10.22
C GLY A 63 28.25 11.42 -9.01
N ARG A 64 28.31 10.07 -8.96
CA ARG A 64 27.84 9.24 -7.84
C ARG A 64 28.51 9.62 -6.52
N MET A 65 29.83 9.96 -6.52
CA MET A 65 30.52 10.40 -5.31
C MET A 65 29.90 11.69 -4.73
N TYR A 66 29.57 12.65 -5.58
CA TYR A 66 28.97 13.91 -5.12
C TYR A 66 27.55 13.72 -4.59
N ARG A 67 26.77 12.86 -5.25
CA ARG A 67 25.45 12.45 -4.73
C ARG A 67 25.56 11.78 -3.36
N TRP A 68 26.50 10.85 -3.21
CA TRP A 68 26.73 10.16 -1.93
C TRP A 68 27.15 11.13 -0.80
N LEU A 69 28.05 12.09 -1.09
CA LEU A 69 28.43 13.13 -0.13
C LEU A 69 27.27 14.08 0.20
N GLY A 70 26.45 14.42 -0.79
CA GLY A 70 25.23 15.22 -0.62
C GLY A 70 24.23 14.52 0.30
N ALA A 71 23.94 13.25 0.03
CA ALA A 71 23.07 12.41 0.84
C ALA A 71 23.56 12.30 2.29
N ARG A 72 24.84 11.99 2.51
CA ARG A 72 25.44 11.88 3.85
C ARG A 72 25.41 13.18 4.63
N SER A 73 25.46 14.33 3.95
CA SER A 73 25.40 15.66 4.58
C SER A 73 23.97 16.19 4.72
N GLY A 74 22.95 15.41 4.39
CA GLY A 74 21.54 15.81 4.42
C GLY A 74 21.13 16.84 3.35
N ARG A 75 22.03 17.15 2.40
CA ARG A 75 21.76 18.14 1.32
C ARG A 75 21.06 17.56 0.11
N MET A 76 21.02 16.25 0.00
CA MET A 76 20.34 15.52 -1.07
C MET A 76 19.60 14.34 -0.47
N ASP A 77 18.37 14.16 -0.89
CA ASP A 77 17.59 12.97 -0.57
C ASP A 77 18.16 11.72 -1.27
N HIS A 78 17.96 10.55 -0.67
CA HIS A 78 18.36 9.25 -1.21
C HIS A 78 17.39 8.20 -0.72
N ASP A 79 17.23 7.12 -1.45
CA ASP A 79 16.49 5.95 -1.02
C ASP A 79 17.35 5.01 -0.17
N VAL A 80 16.67 4.13 0.57
CA VAL A 80 17.29 3.03 1.35
C VAL A 80 16.83 1.66 0.84
N ILE A 81 16.23 1.62 -0.36
CA ILE A 81 15.65 0.42 -0.94
C ILE A 81 16.76 -0.59 -1.24
N GLN A 82 16.59 -1.81 -0.75
CA GLN A 82 17.48 -2.94 -0.98
C GLN A 82 16.70 -4.12 -1.52
N PHE A 83 17.24 -4.74 -2.56
CA PHE A 83 16.75 -6.00 -3.10
C PHE A 83 17.70 -7.10 -2.62
N ILE A 84 17.20 -7.99 -1.76
CA ILE A 84 17.92 -9.16 -1.27
C ILE A 84 17.25 -10.37 -1.89
N SER A 85 17.99 -11.07 -2.75
CA SER A 85 17.52 -12.29 -3.40
C SER A 85 18.25 -13.48 -2.80
N GLU A 86 17.49 -14.42 -2.26
CA GLU A 86 18.01 -15.68 -1.72
C GLU A 86 17.67 -16.82 -2.70
N PRO A 87 18.67 -17.46 -3.31
CA PRO A 87 18.40 -18.52 -4.27
C PRO A 87 17.82 -19.75 -3.56
N GLU A 88 16.76 -20.32 -4.10
CA GLU A 88 16.24 -21.61 -3.64
C GLU A 88 17.24 -22.73 -3.95
N ARG A 89 17.26 -23.79 -3.10
CA ARG A 89 18.10 -24.94 -3.32
C ARG A 89 17.76 -25.62 -4.66
N GLY A 90 18.76 -25.75 -5.53
CA GLY A 90 18.60 -26.39 -6.85
C GLY A 90 18.28 -25.41 -7.99
N VAL A 91 18.03 -24.14 -7.71
CA VAL A 91 17.87 -23.10 -8.74
C VAL A 91 19.24 -22.66 -9.21
N LYS A 92 19.48 -22.70 -10.53
CA LYS A 92 20.77 -22.37 -11.12
C LYS A 92 21.06 -20.86 -11.13
N TYR A 93 20.01 -20.05 -11.31
CA TYR A 93 20.08 -18.59 -11.40
C TYR A 93 18.90 -17.96 -10.69
N ASN A 94 19.14 -16.94 -9.88
CA ASN A 94 18.12 -16.15 -9.18
C ASN A 94 17.91 -14.77 -9.79
N ALA A 95 18.62 -14.44 -10.86
CA ALA A 95 18.44 -13.20 -11.62
C ALA A 95 18.81 -13.40 -13.09
N SER A 96 18.09 -12.71 -13.99
CA SER A 96 18.31 -12.70 -15.43
C SER A 96 18.16 -11.28 -15.98
N LEU A 97 19.18 -10.77 -16.63
CA LEU A 97 19.19 -9.46 -17.29
C LEU A 97 18.92 -9.60 -18.78
N SER A 98 17.85 -8.99 -19.26
CA SER A 98 17.59 -8.82 -20.68
C SER A 98 18.47 -7.71 -21.26
N LEU A 99 19.25 -8.01 -22.28
CA LEU A 99 20.08 -7.01 -22.97
C LEU A 99 19.29 -6.23 -24.05
N LEU A 100 18.00 -6.57 -24.27
CA LEU A 100 17.15 -5.89 -25.23
C LEU A 100 16.47 -4.66 -24.64
N ASN A 101 16.01 -4.75 -23.39
CA ASN A 101 15.24 -3.71 -22.70
C ASN A 101 15.79 -3.38 -21.31
N TYR A 102 16.93 -3.98 -20.93
CA TYR A 102 17.57 -3.81 -19.61
C TYR A 102 16.69 -4.16 -18.40
N ASP A 103 15.69 -5.01 -18.62
CA ASP A 103 14.88 -5.53 -17.52
C ASP A 103 15.66 -6.60 -16.76
N LEU A 104 15.73 -6.47 -15.42
CA LEU A 104 16.30 -7.45 -14.53
C LEU A 104 15.20 -8.23 -13.84
N SER A 105 14.94 -9.45 -14.28
CA SER A 105 14.05 -10.40 -13.59
C SER A 105 14.78 -10.98 -12.38
N MET A 106 14.16 -10.92 -11.22
CA MET A 106 14.71 -11.45 -9.96
C MET A 106 13.74 -12.45 -9.35
N GLU A 107 14.28 -13.48 -8.73
CA GLU A 107 13.57 -14.51 -7.95
C GLU A 107 14.17 -14.62 -6.54
N GLY A 108 13.43 -15.18 -5.58
CA GLY A 108 13.89 -15.33 -4.20
C GLY A 108 13.95 -14.00 -3.42
N VAL A 109 13.18 -12.99 -3.82
CA VAL A 109 13.07 -11.71 -3.10
C VAL A 109 11.89 -11.77 -2.13
N ASN A 110 12.14 -12.12 -0.87
CA ASN A 110 11.09 -12.33 0.13
C ASN A 110 10.32 -11.06 0.47
N SER A 111 11.00 -9.92 0.56
CA SER A 111 10.36 -8.63 0.82
C SER A 111 11.26 -7.47 0.41
N ILE A 112 10.64 -6.32 0.16
CA ILE A 112 11.33 -5.06 -0.13
C ILE A 112 10.76 -3.99 0.79
N VAL A 113 11.60 -3.36 1.60
CA VAL A 113 11.24 -2.20 2.41
C VAL A 113 11.40 -0.97 1.54
N LEU A 114 10.29 -0.27 1.27
CA LEU A 114 10.28 0.97 0.50
C LEU A 114 10.47 2.19 1.41
N SER A 115 9.80 2.20 2.57
CA SER A 115 9.96 3.24 3.58
C SER A 115 9.74 2.67 4.98
N ASN A 116 10.77 2.75 5.83
CA ASN A 116 10.61 2.44 7.25
C ASN A 116 9.81 3.52 7.98
N ALA A 117 10.00 4.79 7.62
CA ALA A 117 9.32 5.91 8.23
C ALA A 117 7.80 5.86 8.04
N GLN A 118 7.35 5.37 6.89
CA GLN A 118 5.94 5.26 6.51
C GLN A 118 5.38 3.82 6.62
N GLY A 119 6.18 2.89 7.17
CA GLY A 119 5.75 1.50 7.35
C GLY A 119 5.36 0.80 6.04
N THR A 120 6.04 1.13 4.91
CA THR A 120 5.67 0.59 3.59
C THR A 120 6.64 -0.48 3.14
N LYS A 121 6.08 -1.68 2.89
CA LYS A 121 6.80 -2.88 2.42
C LYS A 121 6.01 -3.59 1.34
N VAL A 122 6.69 -4.32 0.48
CA VAL A 122 6.07 -5.20 -0.51
C VAL A 122 6.63 -6.61 -0.40
N PHE A 123 5.79 -7.60 -0.69
CA PHE A 123 6.09 -9.02 -0.62
C PHE A 123 5.72 -9.63 -1.97
N PRO A 124 6.69 -9.78 -2.90
CA PRO A 124 6.43 -10.39 -4.20
C PRO A 124 6.04 -11.86 -4.06
N ASP A 125 5.00 -12.29 -4.77
CA ASP A 125 4.62 -13.70 -4.84
C ASP A 125 5.77 -14.54 -5.40
N GLN A 126 6.06 -15.66 -4.75
CA GLN A 126 7.18 -16.54 -5.09
C GLN A 126 8.53 -15.80 -5.17
N GLY A 127 8.64 -14.64 -4.52
CA GLY A 127 9.83 -13.81 -4.57
C GLY A 127 10.15 -13.21 -5.93
N LYS A 128 9.18 -13.13 -6.86
CA LYS A 128 9.42 -12.71 -8.26
C LYS A 128 9.10 -11.25 -8.51
N LEU A 129 10.03 -10.54 -9.13
CA LEU A 129 9.83 -9.17 -9.60
C LEU A 129 10.66 -8.87 -10.85
N ILE A 130 10.31 -7.78 -11.54
CA ILE A 130 11.06 -7.26 -12.68
C ILE A 130 11.47 -5.83 -12.38
N LEU A 131 12.78 -5.62 -12.19
CA LEU A 131 13.39 -4.31 -12.00
C LEU A 131 13.68 -3.68 -13.36
N LYS A 132 13.26 -2.43 -13.53
CA LYS A 132 13.42 -1.65 -14.76
C LYS A 132 14.66 -0.74 -14.69
N GLU A 133 15.17 -0.31 -15.84
CA GLU A 133 16.33 0.59 -15.97
C GLU A 133 16.15 1.89 -15.16
N ASN A 134 14.93 2.45 -15.10
CA ASN A 134 14.58 3.66 -14.38
C ASN A 134 14.39 3.45 -12.85
N ARG A 135 14.81 2.32 -12.29
CA ARG A 135 14.66 1.92 -10.88
C ARG A 135 13.23 1.62 -10.44
N SER A 136 12.27 1.69 -11.36
CA SER A 136 10.92 1.19 -11.12
C SER A 136 10.92 -0.33 -11.18
N PHE A 137 9.91 -0.97 -10.59
CA PHE A 137 9.77 -2.42 -10.70
C PHE A 137 8.29 -2.81 -10.74
N THR A 138 8.03 -3.99 -11.28
CA THR A 138 6.69 -4.60 -11.30
C THR A 138 6.71 -5.93 -10.57
N PHE A 139 5.60 -6.26 -9.93
CA PHE A 139 5.43 -7.49 -9.18
C PHE A 139 3.96 -7.84 -9.00
N LYS A 140 3.69 -9.11 -8.70
CA LYS A 140 2.47 -9.65 -8.12
C LYS A 140 2.73 -9.94 -6.64
N GLY A 141 1.73 -9.78 -5.75
CA GLY A 141 1.88 -10.14 -4.35
C GLY A 141 1.16 -9.21 -3.38
N VAL A 142 1.78 -8.94 -2.24
CA VAL A 142 1.19 -8.15 -1.15
C VAL A 142 1.93 -6.83 -0.97
N ILE A 143 1.17 -5.76 -0.78
CA ILE A 143 1.63 -4.46 -0.30
C ILE A 143 1.15 -4.29 1.14
N LEU A 144 2.05 -3.92 2.05
CA LEU A 144 1.73 -3.35 3.36
C LEU A 144 2.09 -1.87 3.34
N ALA A 145 1.13 -1.00 3.64
CA ALA A 145 1.33 0.45 3.76
C ALA A 145 0.61 0.94 5.02
N GLY A 146 1.39 1.21 6.07
CA GLY A 146 0.84 1.52 7.37
C GLY A 146 -0.06 0.39 7.89
N ARG A 147 -1.35 0.70 8.12
CA ARG A 147 -2.38 -0.25 8.56
C ARG A 147 -3.28 -0.74 7.42
N THR A 148 -2.71 -0.82 6.22
CA THR A 148 -3.42 -1.28 5.01
C THR A 148 -2.65 -2.43 4.37
N GLU A 149 -3.36 -3.48 4.01
CA GLU A 149 -2.85 -4.67 3.33
C GLU A 149 -3.59 -4.82 1.98
N ILE A 150 -2.83 -4.97 0.90
CA ILE A 150 -3.38 -5.07 -0.46
C ILE A 150 -2.74 -6.26 -1.17
N TYR A 151 -3.54 -7.13 -1.73
CA TYR A 151 -3.09 -8.22 -2.59
C TYR A 151 -3.57 -8.01 -4.03
N GLY A 152 -2.71 -8.28 -4.98
CA GLY A 152 -3.05 -8.12 -6.39
C GLY A 152 -2.12 -8.86 -7.34
N ASP A 153 -2.60 -9.00 -8.57
CA ASP A 153 -1.91 -9.70 -9.64
C ASP A 153 -0.95 -8.79 -10.42
N GLU A 154 -1.14 -7.47 -10.35
CA GLU A 154 -0.24 -6.52 -11.01
C GLU A 154 -0.09 -5.22 -10.22
N PHE A 155 1.15 -4.96 -9.79
CA PHE A 155 1.58 -3.71 -9.18
C PHE A 155 2.81 -3.16 -9.88
N SER A 156 2.96 -1.83 -9.88
CA SER A 156 4.21 -1.19 -10.26
C SER A 156 4.64 -0.14 -9.25
N PHE A 157 5.93 -0.13 -8.95
CA PHE A 157 6.55 0.92 -8.17
C PHE A 157 7.15 1.97 -9.11
N ASP A 158 6.73 3.23 -8.99
CA ASP A 158 7.29 4.38 -9.69
C ASP A 158 8.30 5.07 -8.78
N TYR A 159 9.58 4.91 -9.12
CA TYR A 159 10.68 5.44 -8.31
C TYR A 159 10.67 6.97 -8.23
N ASP A 160 10.40 7.65 -9.35
CA ASP A 160 10.50 9.11 -9.40
C ASP A 160 9.39 9.77 -8.58
N LYS A 161 8.18 9.23 -8.63
CA LYS A 161 7.03 9.69 -7.85
C LYS A 161 7.02 9.14 -6.42
N PHE A 162 7.81 8.12 -6.13
CA PHE A 162 7.82 7.35 -4.89
C PHE A 162 6.43 6.79 -4.56
N ARG A 163 5.87 6.08 -5.54
CA ARG A 163 4.48 5.66 -5.62
C ARG A 163 4.35 4.19 -5.99
N LEU A 164 3.39 3.50 -5.38
CA LEU A 164 2.92 2.19 -5.78
C LEU A 164 1.62 2.34 -6.57
N ASN A 165 1.60 1.89 -7.81
CA ASN A 165 0.40 1.86 -8.64
C ASN A 165 -0.32 0.52 -8.45
N LEU A 166 -1.62 0.58 -8.24
CA LEU A 166 -2.55 -0.55 -8.07
C LEU A 166 -3.22 -0.79 -9.42
N ILE A 167 -2.66 -1.70 -10.24
CA ILE A 167 -3.09 -1.94 -11.63
C ILE A 167 -4.17 -3.01 -11.64
N GLU A 168 -3.91 -4.16 -11.00
CA GLU A 168 -4.86 -5.24 -10.86
C GLU A 168 -4.84 -5.77 -9.43
N THR A 169 -5.85 -5.35 -8.65
CA THR A 169 -5.97 -5.64 -7.23
C THR A 169 -7.10 -6.61 -6.98
N ASN A 170 -6.82 -7.70 -6.27
CA ASN A 170 -7.81 -8.68 -5.87
C ASN A 170 -8.59 -8.20 -4.65
N TRP A 171 -7.88 -7.77 -3.59
CA TRP A 171 -8.51 -7.22 -2.41
C TRP A 171 -7.62 -6.21 -1.68
N LEU A 172 -8.28 -5.30 -0.97
CA LEU A 172 -7.70 -4.32 -0.07
C LEU A 172 -8.38 -4.44 1.30
N ARG A 173 -7.61 -4.37 2.37
CA ARG A 173 -8.06 -4.57 3.74
C ARG A 173 -7.36 -3.62 4.70
N PHE A 174 -8.10 -3.18 5.72
CA PHE A 174 -7.60 -2.30 6.76
C PHE A 174 -7.46 -3.01 8.10
N PHE A 175 -6.54 -2.49 8.92
CA PHE A 175 -6.39 -2.85 10.32
C PHE A 175 -6.76 -1.64 11.17
N VAL A 176 -7.74 -1.78 12.06
CA VAL A 176 -8.26 -0.71 12.92
C VAL A 176 -7.85 -0.92 14.36
N LYS A 177 -7.76 0.15 15.14
CA LYS A 177 -7.54 0.06 16.59
C LYS A 177 -8.74 -0.63 17.23
N ARG A 178 -8.47 -1.50 18.21
CA ARG A 178 -9.56 -2.11 19.01
C ARG A 178 -10.25 -1.05 19.84
N LYS A 179 -11.58 -1.18 19.99
CA LYS A 179 -12.40 -0.33 20.87
C LYS A 179 -12.11 -0.58 22.36
N GLU A 180 -11.72 -1.81 22.73
CA GLU A 180 -11.44 -2.21 24.11
C GLU A 180 -9.97 -2.01 24.44
N LYS A 181 -9.70 -1.38 25.59
CA LYS A 181 -8.35 -1.27 26.17
C LYS A 181 -7.96 -2.64 26.74
N HIS A 182 -7.18 -3.41 26.00
CA HIS A 182 -6.47 -4.55 26.57
C HIS A 182 -5.11 -4.11 27.12
N THR A 183 -4.66 -4.77 28.20
CA THR A 183 -3.42 -4.51 28.95
C THR A 183 -2.13 -4.71 28.13
N ASP A 184 -2.20 -5.28 26.96
CA ASP A 184 -1.05 -5.60 26.10
C ASP A 184 -1.06 -4.76 24.80
N GLY A 185 -0.71 -3.48 24.90
CA GLY A 185 -0.35 -2.65 23.77
C GLY A 185 -1.52 -2.28 22.80
N ASP A 186 -1.25 -1.39 21.85
CA ASP A 186 -2.18 -0.99 20.79
C ASP A 186 -2.49 -2.17 19.86
N LEU A 187 -3.46 -2.98 20.21
CA LEU A 187 -3.87 -4.11 19.40
C LEU A 187 -4.74 -3.61 18.26
N VAL A 188 -4.21 -3.68 17.05
CA VAL A 188 -4.98 -3.51 15.83
C VAL A 188 -5.75 -4.79 15.53
N ARG A 189 -6.95 -4.63 14.98
CA ARG A 189 -7.80 -5.72 14.50
C ARG A 189 -8.03 -5.58 13.01
N LYS A 190 -7.96 -6.69 12.30
CA LYS A 190 -8.26 -6.79 10.88
C LYS A 190 -9.75 -6.59 10.67
N LEU A 191 -10.15 -5.71 9.75
CA LEU A 191 -11.54 -5.59 9.34
C LEU A 191 -12.02 -6.89 8.71
N GLN A 192 -13.27 -7.25 8.98
CA GLN A 192 -13.91 -8.43 8.42
C GLN A 192 -14.23 -8.25 6.93
N SER A 193 -14.52 -7.02 6.53
CA SER A 193 -14.82 -6.68 5.13
C SER A 193 -13.54 -6.38 4.34
N GLN A 194 -13.60 -6.66 3.04
CA GLN A 194 -12.57 -6.34 2.05
C GLN A 194 -13.16 -5.43 0.98
N LEU A 195 -12.35 -4.52 0.45
CA LEU A 195 -12.67 -3.80 -0.77
C LEU A 195 -12.06 -4.55 -1.96
N ILE A 196 -12.88 -4.92 -2.92
CA ILE A 196 -12.52 -5.75 -4.06
C ILE A 196 -12.38 -4.88 -5.32
N GLY A 197 -11.35 -5.16 -6.13
CA GLY A 197 -11.14 -4.50 -7.41
C GLY A 197 -10.63 -3.07 -7.32
N ALA A 198 -9.97 -2.70 -6.22
CA ALA A 198 -9.40 -1.37 -6.05
C ALA A 198 -8.35 -1.08 -7.13
N ARG A 199 -8.46 0.07 -7.80
CA ARG A 199 -7.48 0.57 -8.77
C ARG A 199 -7.11 2.00 -8.46
N GLY A 200 -5.82 2.32 -8.53
CA GLY A 200 -5.33 3.64 -8.18
C GLY A 200 -3.86 3.61 -7.80
N TYR A 201 -3.51 4.23 -6.69
CA TYR A 201 -2.12 4.28 -6.25
C TYR A 201 -1.97 4.60 -4.76
N ILE A 202 -0.77 4.33 -4.24
CA ILE A 202 -0.33 4.76 -2.91
C ILE A 202 0.88 5.67 -3.08
N ASP A 203 0.76 6.92 -2.67
CA ASP A 203 1.91 7.80 -2.46
C ASP A 203 2.55 7.43 -1.12
N ILE A 204 3.77 6.89 -1.17
CA ILE A 204 4.46 6.34 0.01
C ILE A 204 4.92 7.46 0.93
N ASP A 205 5.52 8.50 0.34
CA ASP A 205 6.01 9.72 0.99
C ASP A 205 6.19 10.79 -0.09
N ASP A 206 6.56 12.00 0.32
CA ASP A 206 6.99 13.03 -0.64
C ASP A 206 8.13 12.48 -1.51
N ALA A 207 8.04 12.69 -2.82
CA ALA A 207 9.05 12.21 -3.78
C ALA A 207 10.47 12.74 -3.49
N LYS A 208 10.60 13.80 -2.68
CA LYS A 208 11.86 14.39 -2.21
C LYS A 208 12.27 13.90 -0.81
N ASN A 209 11.55 12.95 -0.22
CA ASN A 209 11.81 12.36 1.10
C ASN A 209 11.92 10.83 1.06
N LYS A 210 12.52 10.26 0.01
CA LYS A 210 12.69 8.80 -0.13
C LYS A 210 13.52 8.18 1.00
N SER A 211 14.41 8.95 1.61
CA SER A 211 15.23 8.53 2.76
C SER A 211 14.42 8.44 4.07
N GLY A 212 13.27 9.11 4.16
CA GLY A 212 12.51 9.28 5.39
C GLY A 212 13.25 10.10 6.47
N LYS A 213 14.29 10.86 6.09
CA LYS A 213 15.11 11.67 7.04
C LYS A 213 14.61 13.08 7.25
N ASN A 214 13.82 13.58 6.31
CA ASN A 214 13.12 14.85 6.49
C ASN A 214 12.00 14.65 7.51
N GLU A 215 11.50 15.72 8.06
CA GLU A 215 10.36 15.67 8.97
C GLU A 215 9.21 14.85 8.38
N LYS A 216 8.72 13.88 9.16
CA LYS A 216 7.65 12.99 8.72
C LYS A 216 6.39 13.83 8.47
N LYS A 217 5.91 13.82 7.24
CA LYS A 217 4.61 14.40 6.91
C LYS A 217 3.53 13.40 7.30
N HIS A 218 2.70 13.75 8.29
CA HIS A 218 1.68 12.87 8.87
C HIS A 218 0.62 12.39 7.88
N GLN A 219 0.46 13.07 6.76
CA GLN A 219 -0.50 12.68 5.72
C GLN A 219 -0.12 11.41 4.93
N TYR A 220 1.17 11.02 4.93
CA TYR A 220 1.62 9.83 4.22
C TYR A 220 1.60 8.57 5.12
N PRO A 221 1.43 7.36 4.53
CA PRO A 221 1.13 7.09 3.12
C PRO A 221 -0.31 7.49 2.76
N ILE A 222 -0.54 7.85 1.48
CA ILE A 222 -1.86 8.25 0.96
C ILE A 222 -2.32 7.22 -0.06
N LEU A 223 -3.47 6.59 0.18
CA LEU A 223 -4.15 5.72 -0.76
C LEU A 223 -5.16 6.51 -1.57
N LYS A 224 -5.15 6.37 -2.89
CA LYS A 224 -6.17 6.93 -3.78
C LYS A 224 -6.73 5.85 -4.69
N CYS A 225 -7.98 5.50 -4.49
CA CYS A 225 -8.76 4.63 -5.36
C CYS A 225 -9.48 5.50 -6.40
N VAL A 226 -9.13 5.35 -7.68
CA VAL A 226 -9.65 6.17 -8.78
C VAL A 226 -10.79 5.50 -9.54
N LYS A 227 -11.09 4.25 -9.23
CA LYS A 227 -12.21 3.48 -9.76
C LYS A 227 -13.09 3.01 -8.62
N LYS A 228 -14.34 2.67 -8.94
CA LYS A 228 -15.26 2.04 -8.01
C LYS A 228 -14.67 0.74 -7.47
N THR A 229 -14.93 0.47 -6.20
CA THR A 229 -14.58 -0.78 -5.52
C THR A 229 -15.84 -1.40 -4.94
N PHE A 230 -15.76 -2.66 -4.53
CA PHE A 230 -16.94 -3.41 -4.11
C PHE A 230 -16.73 -4.03 -2.74
N VAL A 231 -17.75 -4.02 -1.91
CA VAL A 231 -17.85 -4.80 -0.67
C VAL A 231 -18.92 -5.86 -0.85
N PHE A 232 -18.56 -7.12 -0.64
CA PHE A 232 -19.47 -8.26 -0.78
C PHE A 232 -19.85 -8.83 0.58
N TYR A 233 -21.07 -9.35 0.68
CA TYR A 233 -21.65 -9.95 1.87
C TYR A 233 -22.01 -11.44 1.65
N ASP A 234 -21.35 -12.06 0.68
CA ASP A 234 -21.56 -13.44 0.22
C ASP A 234 -20.88 -14.52 1.09
N ASN A 235 -20.39 -14.14 2.27
CA ASN A 235 -19.76 -15.09 3.18
C ASN A 235 -20.80 -16.08 3.70
N LYS A 236 -20.45 -17.37 3.72
CA LYS A 236 -21.30 -18.44 4.27
C LYS A 236 -21.74 -18.22 5.72
N ASN A 237 -20.95 -17.48 6.50
CA ASN A 237 -21.33 -17.12 7.87
C ASN A 237 -22.42 -16.06 7.95
N ILE A 238 -22.81 -15.45 6.83
CA ILE A 238 -23.90 -14.47 6.73
C ILE A 238 -25.09 -15.20 6.10
N HIS A 239 -26.03 -15.61 6.93
CA HIS A 239 -27.26 -16.34 6.52
C HIS A 239 -26.99 -17.46 5.52
N ASP A 240 -25.97 -18.32 5.80
CA ASP A 240 -25.59 -19.46 4.95
C ASP A 240 -25.21 -19.08 3.51
N GLY A 241 -24.76 -17.84 3.28
CA GLY A 241 -24.42 -17.33 1.95
C GLY A 241 -25.64 -16.98 1.09
N ALA A 242 -26.73 -16.56 1.71
CA ALA A 242 -27.99 -16.21 1.01
C ALA A 242 -27.85 -15.01 0.05
N TYR A 243 -26.84 -14.18 0.24
CA TYR A 243 -26.60 -13.02 -0.62
C TYR A 243 -25.67 -13.39 -1.79
N ASP A 244 -26.23 -13.43 -2.98
CA ASP A 244 -25.49 -13.66 -4.23
C ASP A 244 -24.62 -12.46 -4.58
N ARG A 245 -23.32 -12.68 -4.78
CA ARG A 245 -22.31 -11.67 -5.11
C ARG A 245 -22.68 -10.81 -6.31
N GLU A 246 -23.36 -11.36 -7.32
CA GLU A 246 -23.75 -10.65 -8.53
C GLU A 246 -24.94 -9.70 -8.33
N LYS A 247 -25.73 -9.93 -7.27
CA LYS A 247 -27.00 -9.23 -7.03
C LYS A 247 -27.02 -8.45 -5.72
N PHE A 248 -26.15 -8.79 -4.77
CA PHE A 248 -26.10 -8.16 -3.46
C PHE A 248 -24.69 -7.73 -3.11
N TYR A 249 -24.41 -6.44 -3.21
CA TYR A 249 -23.11 -5.86 -2.92
C TYR A 249 -23.22 -4.36 -2.68
N PHE A 250 -22.21 -3.79 -2.07
CA PHE A 250 -22.08 -2.35 -1.96
C PHE A 250 -21.03 -1.85 -2.96
N GLU A 251 -21.44 -0.93 -3.83
CA GLU A 251 -20.58 -0.24 -4.78
C GLU A 251 -20.02 1.03 -4.14
N VAL A 252 -18.73 1.05 -3.85
CA VAL A 252 -18.02 2.18 -3.26
C VAL A 252 -17.54 3.12 -4.34
N GLU A 253 -17.82 4.41 -4.21
CA GLU A 253 -17.32 5.44 -5.11
C GLU A 253 -15.79 5.64 -4.94
N PRO A 254 -15.10 6.24 -5.94
CA PRO A 254 -13.70 6.58 -5.80
C PRO A 254 -13.42 7.39 -4.53
N PHE A 255 -12.35 7.05 -3.81
CA PHE A 255 -12.02 7.67 -2.54
C PHE A 255 -10.53 7.90 -2.37
N GLU A 256 -10.18 8.79 -1.44
CA GLU A 256 -8.82 9.04 -0.99
C GLU A 256 -8.75 8.88 0.53
N MET A 257 -7.69 8.27 1.03
CA MET A 257 -7.44 8.06 2.44
C MET A 257 -5.98 8.35 2.74
N ASP A 258 -5.73 9.33 3.58
CA ASP A 258 -4.41 9.70 4.06
C ASP A 258 -4.02 9.00 5.37
N SER A 259 -2.81 9.24 5.83
CA SER A 259 -2.34 8.78 7.15
C SER A 259 -2.57 7.28 7.38
N LEU A 260 -2.29 6.44 6.36
CA LEU A 260 -2.56 4.99 6.42
C LEU A 260 -1.90 4.29 7.61
N ASP A 261 -0.90 4.89 8.23
CA ASP A 261 -0.25 4.37 9.44
C ASP A 261 -0.95 4.80 10.74
N ASN A 262 -1.79 5.84 10.70
CA ASN A 262 -2.38 6.43 11.91
C ASN A 262 -3.82 6.98 11.74
N PHE A 263 -4.60 6.47 10.79
CA PHE A 263 -6.00 6.90 10.66
C PHE A 263 -6.84 6.48 11.88
N GLU A 264 -7.87 7.27 12.19
CA GLU A 264 -8.87 6.93 13.20
C GLU A 264 -10.01 6.11 12.58
N THR A 265 -10.49 5.09 13.30
CA THR A 265 -11.56 4.20 12.83
C THR A 265 -12.85 4.96 12.49
N SER A 266 -13.18 6.01 13.26
CA SER A 266 -14.32 6.88 13.03
C SER A 266 -14.23 7.71 11.75
N GLY A 267 -13.02 7.94 11.25
CA GLY A 267 -12.75 8.64 9.99
C GLY A 267 -12.91 7.75 8.75
N MET A 268 -13.02 6.44 8.91
CA MET A 268 -13.20 5.52 7.79
C MET A 268 -14.64 5.58 7.27
N ARG A 269 -14.82 6.27 6.16
CA ARG A 269 -16.10 6.48 5.52
C ARG A 269 -15.96 6.23 4.01
N PHE A 270 -16.86 5.40 3.49
CA PHE A 270 -16.86 5.03 2.07
C PHE A 270 -18.25 5.28 1.48
N ASP A 271 -18.40 6.38 0.78
CA ASP A 271 -19.65 6.72 0.11
C ASP A 271 -19.92 5.80 -1.05
N GLY A 272 -21.19 5.48 -1.28
CA GLY A 272 -21.53 4.58 -2.35
C GLY A 272 -23.01 4.22 -2.42
N LYS A 273 -23.26 3.02 -2.91
CA LYS A 273 -24.62 2.53 -3.17
C LYS A 273 -24.75 1.05 -2.87
N LEU A 274 -25.75 0.67 -2.10
CA LEU A 274 -26.15 -0.72 -1.90
C LEU A 274 -27.01 -1.18 -3.09
N ILE A 275 -26.60 -2.25 -3.74
CA ILE A 275 -27.40 -3.07 -4.63
C ILE A 275 -27.88 -4.27 -3.82
N SER A 276 -29.19 -4.41 -3.59
CA SER A 276 -29.76 -5.30 -2.57
C SER A 276 -30.55 -6.48 -3.13
N ALA A 277 -30.28 -6.94 -4.35
CA ALA A 277 -31.03 -8.03 -4.98
C ALA A 277 -32.57 -7.73 -5.07
N SER A 278 -32.91 -6.48 -5.30
CA SER A 278 -34.32 -5.98 -5.33
C SER A 278 -35.06 -6.07 -3.99
N ILE A 279 -34.35 -6.24 -2.87
CA ILE A 279 -34.95 -6.13 -1.53
C ILE A 279 -35.41 -4.68 -1.31
N PHE A 280 -34.50 -3.73 -1.48
CA PHE A 280 -34.75 -2.30 -1.48
C PHE A 280 -34.44 -1.71 -2.86
N PRO A 281 -34.95 -0.53 -3.20
CA PRO A 281 -34.38 0.30 -4.26
C PRO A 281 -32.89 0.57 -3.97
N ASP A 282 -32.13 0.99 -4.98
CA ASP A 282 -30.73 1.34 -4.79
C ASP A 282 -30.56 2.38 -3.67
N LEU A 283 -29.91 2.00 -2.58
CA LEU A 283 -29.72 2.87 -1.41
C LEU A 283 -28.35 3.54 -1.49
N LYS A 284 -28.33 4.86 -1.63
CA LYS A 284 -27.10 5.67 -1.48
C LYS A 284 -26.81 5.86 0.00
N GLU A 285 -25.64 5.34 0.43
CA GLU A 285 -25.22 5.37 1.83
C GLU A 285 -23.71 5.50 1.95
N THR A 286 -23.26 5.72 3.20
CA THR A 286 -21.85 5.71 3.56
C THR A 286 -21.57 4.49 4.42
N LEU A 287 -20.68 3.59 3.97
CA LEU A 287 -20.15 2.53 4.81
C LEU A 287 -19.24 3.09 5.89
N VAL A 288 -19.45 2.66 7.12
CA VAL A 288 -18.60 2.92 8.29
C VAL A 288 -18.28 1.61 9.00
N VAL A 289 -17.31 1.63 9.89
CA VAL A 289 -16.93 0.43 10.66
C VAL A 289 -17.98 0.15 11.72
N GLN A 290 -18.63 -1.00 11.64
CA GLN A 290 -19.62 -1.48 12.58
C GLN A 290 -18.98 -2.11 13.83
N ASP A 291 -19.80 -2.46 14.84
CA ASP A 291 -19.33 -3.06 16.10
C ASP A 291 -18.71 -4.45 15.92
N ASP A 292 -19.13 -5.19 14.90
CA ASP A 292 -18.57 -6.48 14.50
C ASP A 292 -17.29 -6.35 13.66
N TYR A 293 -16.75 -5.13 13.48
CA TYR A 293 -15.61 -4.82 12.62
C TYR A 293 -15.84 -5.12 11.13
N SER A 294 -17.07 -5.17 10.68
CA SER A 294 -17.41 -5.12 9.25
C SER A 294 -17.61 -3.68 8.77
N LEU A 295 -17.60 -3.49 7.45
CA LEU A 295 -18.08 -2.27 6.82
C LEU A 295 -19.59 -2.39 6.64
N GLY A 296 -20.33 -1.38 7.06
CA GLY A 296 -21.78 -1.37 6.99
C GLY A 296 -22.34 0.02 7.28
N PHE A 297 -23.65 0.11 7.42
CA PHE A 297 -24.34 1.35 7.78
C PHE A 297 -25.57 1.08 8.65
N ILE A 298 -26.06 2.12 9.31
CA ILE A 298 -27.35 2.18 9.96
C ILE A 298 -28.06 3.41 9.41
N LYS A 299 -29.28 3.25 8.92
CA LYS A 299 -30.07 4.28 8.28
C LYS A 299 -31.51 4.26 8.79
N GLN A 300 -32.10 5.42 8.95
CA GLN A 300 -33.58 5.55 9.10
C GLN A 300 -34.22 5.61 7.72
N ALA A 301 -35.27 4.84 7.52
CA ALA A 301 -36.11 4.96 6.34
C ALA A 301 -36.78 6.35 6.32
N PRO A 302 -37.18 6.89 5.15
CA PRO A 302 -38.01 8.08 5.05
C PRO A 302 -39.31 7.92 5.81
N GLU A 303 -39.92 9.04 6.23
CA GLU A 303 -41.24 9.03 6.94
C GLU A 303 -42.36 8.40 6.11
N GLU A 304 -42.28 8.49 4.78
CA GLU A 304 -43.20 7.82 3.85
C GLU A 304 -42.92 6.32 3.67
N GLY A 305 -41.93 5.80 4.38
CA GLY A 305 -41.46 4.43 4.23
C GLY A 305 -40.65 4.21 2.99
N ILE A 306 -40.17 2.98 2.81
CA ILE A 306 -39.40 2.54 1.67
C ILE A 306 -39.97 1.25 1.08
N SER A 307 -40.11 1.23 -0.25
CA SER A 307 -40.65 0.07 -0.98
C SER A 307 -39.75 -1.15 -0.85
N LEU A 308 -40.31 -2.31 -0.51
CA LEU A 308 -39.68 -3.61 -0.46
C LEU A 308 -40.07 -4.50 -1.63
N TYR A 309 -39.14 -5.32 -2.10
CA TYR A 309 -39.36 -6.39 -3.08
C TYR A 309 -40.17 -5.92 -4.30
N LEU A 310 -39.76 -4.79 -4.90
CA LEU A 310 -40.41 -4.19 -6.08
C LEU A 310 -41.84 -3.78 -5.84
N GLY A 311 -42.16 -3.20 -4.67
CA GLY A 311 -43.47 -2.68 -4.35
C GLY A 311 -44.43 -3.67 -3.71
N LYS A 312 -43.96 -4.85 -3.28
CA LYS A 312 -44.82 -5.84 -2.60
C LYS A 312 -45.11 -5.49 -1.16
N ALA A 313 -44.25 -4.72 -0.50
CA ALA A 313 -44.43 -4.26 0.85
C ALA A 313 -43.82 -2.85 1.01
N ASN A 314 -44.20 -2.17 2.09
CA ASN A 314 -43.58 -0.93 2.55
C ASN A 314 -42.90 -1.18 3.89
N TYR A 315 -41.83 -0.47 4.17
CA TYR A 315 -41.04 -0.60 5.40
C TYR A 315 -40.65 0.74 5.96
N GLU A 316 -40.81 0.88 7.25
CA GLU A 316 -40.47 2.09 8.00
C GLU A 316 -39.49 1.79 9.13
N ASN A 317 -38.80 2.82 9.62
CA ASN A 317 -37.78 2.82 10.66
C ASN A 317 -36.38 2.38 10.22
N GLU A 318 -35.67 1.62 11.05
CA GLU A 318 -34.23 1.44 10.94
C GLU A 318 -33.84 0.29 9.99
N ILE A 319 -32.90 0.58 9.07
CA ILE A 319 -32.23 -0.41 8.21
C ILE A 319 -30.77 -0.45 8.62
N SER A 320 -30.21 -1.63 8.79
CA SER A 320 -28.76 -1.82 9.07
C SER A 320 -28.15 -2.89 8.19
N LEU A 321 -26.88 -2.66 7.82
CA LEU A 321 -26.06 -3.61 7.08
C LEU A 321 -24.76 -3.83 7.82
N SER A 322 -24.38 -5.09 8.01
CA SER A 322 -23.11 -5.53 8.59
C SER A 322 -22.81 -6.97 8.18
N ASN A 323 -21.83 -7.61 8.78
CA ASN A 323 -21.63 -9.06 8.62
C ASN A 323 -22.72 -9.91 9.29
N LYS A 324 -23.71 -9.29 9.93
CA LYS A 324 -24.95 -9.95 10.35
C LYS A 324 -25.99 -10.02 9.22
N GLY A 325 -25.71 -9.42 8.07
CA GLY A 325 -26.61 -9.29 6.93
C GLY A 325 -27.35 -7.97 6.90
N LEU A 326 -28.38 -7.91 6.07
CA LEU A 326 -29.29 -6.77 5.96
C LEU A 326 -30.44 -6.98 6.94
N MET A 327 -30.47 -6.12 7.95
CA MET A 327 -31.38 -6.23 9.09
C MET A 327 -32.24 -4.97 9.21
N GLY A 328 -33.31 -5.07 9.97
CA GLY A 328 -34.14 -3.93 10.31
C GLY A 328 -34.86 -4.07 11.66
N SER A 329 -35.34 -2.96 12.15
CA SER A 329 -36.32 -2.91 13.27
C SER A 329 -37.36 -1.84 12.91
N GLY A 330 -38.64 -2.19 12.97
CA GLY A 330 -39.72 -1.27 12.61
C GLY A 330 -40.94 -1.95 12.01
N ASP A 331 -41.63 -1.20 11.17
CA ASP A 331 -42.97 -1.51 10.68
C ASP A 331 -42.93 -1.99 9.23
N ILE A 332 -43.71 -3.03 8.96
CA ILE A 332 -43.90 -3.59 7.62
C ILE A 332 -45.38 -3.61 7.29
N ASP A 333 -45.72 -2.94 6.19
CA ASP A 333 -47.03 -3.04 5.57
C ASP A 333 -46.98 -3.99 4.37
N TYR A 334 -47.77 -5.06 4.44
CA TYR A 334 -47.90 -6.02 3.36
C TYR A 334 -49.35 -6.34 3.08
N LEU A 335 -49.84 -5.97 1.90
CA LEU A 335 -51.25 -6.05 1.53
C LEU A 335 -52.12 -5.27 2.54
N SER A 336 -52.97 -5.97 3.27
CA SER A 336 -53.84 -5.42 4.34
C SER A 336 -53.29 -5.68 5.75
N SER A 337 -52.08 -6.23 5.86
CA SER A 337 -51.46 -6.58 7.13
C SER A 337 -50.39 -5.56 7.51
N HIS A 338 -50.41 -5.17 8.78
CA HIS A 338 -49.37 -4.37 9.42
C HIS A 338 -48.66 -5.22 10.48
N ALA A 339 -47.33 -5.19 10.49
CA ALA A 339 -46.54 -5.93 11.48
C ALA A 339 -45.41 -5.06 12.00
N GLU A 340 -45.28 -4.97 13.31
CA GLU A 340 -44.15 -4.34 14.00
C GLU A 340 -43.16 -5.44 14.46
N SER A 341 -41.88 -5.20 14.32
CA SER A 341 -40.84 -6.13 14.75
C SER A 341 -39.56 -5.41 15.17
N SER A 342 -39.00 -5.86 16.29
CA SER A 342 -37.71 -5.39 16.78
C SER A 342 -36.52 -6.03 16.05
N ALA A 343 -36.74 -7.12 15.28
CA ALA A 343 -35.69 -7.84 14.57
C ALA A 343 -36.22 -8.43 13.26
N ILE A 344 -35.83 -7.81 12.15
CA ILE A 344 -36.21 -8.20 10.80
C ILE A 344 -34.94 -8.59 10.06
N THR A 345 -34.95 -9.73 9.36
CA THR A 345 -33.91 -10.16 8.45
C THR A 345 -34.42 -10.07 7.03
N PHE A 346 -33.76 -9.30 6.18
CA PHE A 346 -34.10 -9.17 4.77
C PHE A 346 -33.22 -10.09 3.92
N LEU A 347 -33.83 -11.06 3.28
CA LEU A 347 -33.16 -11.97 2.35
C LEU A 347 -33.65 -11.75 0.92
N PRO A 348 -32.92 -12.14 -0.13
CA PRO A 348 -33.32 -11.88 -1.52
C PRO A 348 -34.71 -12.40 -1.91
N ASN A 349 -35.15 -13.49 -1.32
CA ASN A 349 -36.41 -14.15 -1.67
C ASN A 349 -37.38 -14.28 -0.49
N SER A 350 -37.01 -13.80 0.70
CA SER A 350 -37.84 -13.90 1.90
C SER A 350 -37.53 -12.81 2.91
N LEU A 351 -38.41 -12.62 3.81
CA LEU A 351 -38.28 -11.79 4.98
C LEU A 351 -38.64 -12.63 6.20
N SER A 352 -37.83 -12.52 7.24
CA SER A 352 -38.11 -13.16 8.53
C SER A 352 -38.12 -12.07 9.61
N ALA A 353 -39.10 -12.14 10.48
CA ALA A 353 -39.27 -11.18 11.58
C ALA A 353 -39.65 -11.91 12.87
N ILE A 354 -39.28 -11.34 14.00
CA ILE A 354 -39.84 -11.69 15.31
C ILE A 354 -40.95 -10.75 15.56
N ALA A 355 -42.19 -11.20 15.41
CA ALA A 355 -43.38 -10.40 15.66
C ALA A 355 -43.80 -10.56 17.12
N ASP A 356 -44.04 -9.46 17.80
CA ASP A 356 -44.79 -9.43 19.06
C ASP A 356 -46.29 -9.50 18.70
N LEU A 357 -46.97 -10.57 19.13
CA LEU A 357 -48.38 -10.78 18.91
C LEU A 357 -49.20 -10.14 20.02
#